data_0b476d0ecd484bccc90945cdf9397b34
#
_entry.id   0b476d0ecd484bccc90945cdf9397b34
#
_cell.length_a   1.000
_cell.length_b   1.000
_cell.length_c   1.000
_cell.angle_alpha   90.00
_cell.angle_beta   90.00
_cell.angle_gamma   90.00
#
_symmetry.space_group_name_H-M   'P 1'
#
loop_
_entity.id
_entity.type
_entity.pdbx_description
1 polymer ?
#
loop_
_entity_poly.entity_id
_entity_poly.type
_entity_poly.pdbx_seq_one_letter_code
_entity_poly.pdbx_strand_id
1 'polypeptide(L)'
;MSSPSDLPLHTRFSRNSLGKDLFVGDIHGNFELFIHALKTLHFDKYRDRVFSVGDLTDRGDDSLRCLNLAREKWFFPVLGNHDSFILERFDQDPYRKSMWMMNGGEWWLSLKQAEKEAARETVASCFSLTLSVEVNQWRIGVLHAEYPFTLWPPDEKSVDKDSIKTMLWGRDDILRSTGKHIDNVDFVVSGHTPLNSPKMKKNKLFIDTGAGYSANNFIPDPRITLCEFHQGSIEMHSINMHDEKRLAFEVI
;
A
#
# COMPACT_ATOMS: atom_id res chain seq x y z
N MET A 1 19.19 -12.74 8.80
CA MET A 1 18.46 -11.45 8.73
C MET A 1 17.41 -11.62 7.66
N SER A 2 16.15 -11.35 7.98
CA SER A 2 15.08 -11.40 6.98
C SER A 2 15.22 -10.21 6.02
N SER A 3 14.93 -10.42 4.76
CA SER A 3 14.98 -9.43 3.70
C SER A 3 13.68 -9.43 2.89
N PRO A 4 13.36 -8.40 2.10
CA PRO A 4 12.19 -8.41 1.24
C PRO A 4 12.10 -9.63 0.32
N SER A 5 13.24 -10.22 -0.08
CA SER A 5 13.28 -11.44 -0.89
C SER A 5 12.84 -12.72 -0.17
N ASP A 6 12.68 -12.67 1.16
CA ASP A 6 12.22 -13.83 1.95
C ASP A 6 10.68 -13.86 2.08
N LEU A 7 10.00 -12.79 1.66
CA LEU A 7 8.55 -12.71 1.64
C LEU A 7 7.97 -13.46 0.44
N PRO A 8 6.69 -13.89 0.50
CA PRO A 8 5.98 -14.34 -0.69
C PRO A 8 6.04 -13.29 -1.80
N LEU A 9 6.60 -13.68 -2.95
CA LEU A 9 6.69 -12.79 -4.11
C LEU A 9 5.29 -12.38 -4.58
N HIS A 10 4.34 -13.34 -4.55
CA HIS A 10 3.01 -13.13 -5.08
C HIS A 10 1.97 -13.96 -4.33
N THR A 11 0.90 -13.31 -3.88
CA THR A 11 -0.26 -13.97 -3.26
C THR A 11 -1.52 -13.69 -4.09
N ARG A 12 -2.41 -14.69 -4.22
CA ARG A 12 -3.64 -14.60 -5.02
C ARG A 12 -4.87 -14.69 -4.15
N PHE A 13 -5.85 -13.86 -4.45
CA PHE A 13 -7.15 -13.82 -3.78
C PHE A 13 -8.25 -14.02 -4.82
N SER A 14 -9.07 -15.03 -4.59
CA SER A 14 -10.29 -15.27 -5.37
C SER A 14 -11.35 -14.21 -5.05
N ARG A 15 -12.36 -14.12 -5.92
CA ARG A 15 -13.49 -13.20 -5.78
C ARG A 15 -14.13 -13.30 -4.39
N ASN A 16 -14.40 -12.14 -3.80
CA ASN A 16 -15.20 -12.05 -2.59
C ASN A 16 -16.68 -12.19 -2.94
N SER A 17 -17.34 -13.23 -2.43
CA SER A 17 -18.78 -13.45 -2.62
C SER A 17 -19.63 -12.91 -1.48
N LEU A 18 -19.01 -12.42 -0.40
CA LEU A 18 -19.69 -11.96 0.80
C LEU A 18 -19.88 -10.45 0.87
N GLY A 19 -18.93 -9.70 0.33
CA GLY A 19 -18.90 -8.24 0.42
C GLY A 19 -18.01 -7.63 -0.65
N LYS A 20 -17.59 -6.40 -0.42
CA LYS A 20 -16.74 -5.64 -1.33
C LYS A 20 -15.25 -5.80 -1.02
N ASP A 21 -14.43 -5.42 -1.98
CA ASP A 21 -12.99 -5.32 -1.86
C ASP A 21 -12.57 -3.85 -2.03
N LEU A 22 -11.89 -3.32 -1.04
CA LEU A 22 -11.34 -1.97 -1.04
C LEU A 22 -9.83 -2.03 -1.18
N PHE A 23 -9.25 -1.10 -1.94
CA PHE A 23 -7.80 -0.95 -2.09
C PHE A 23 -7.39 0.39 -1.48
N VAL A 24 -6.51 0.36 -0.48
CA VAL A 24 -6.10 1.56 0.26
C VAL A 24 -4.67 1.96 -0.06
N GLY A 25 -4.46 3.26 -0.24
CA GLY A 25 -3.15 3.89 -0.35
C GLY A 25 -2.35 3.86 0.94
N ASP A 26 -1.20 4.52 0.94
CA ASP A 26 -0.29 4.64 2.09
C ASP A 26 -1.04 5.18 3.31
N ILE A 27 -0.86 4.52 4.47
CA ILE A 27 -1.57 4.88 5.72
C ILE A 27 -0.66 5.69 6.65
N HIS A 28 0.62 5.32 6.71
CA HIS A 28 1.63 6.02 7.48
C HIS A 28 1.20 6.39 8.90
N GLY A 29 0.85 5.39 9.72
CA GLY A 29 0.52 5.60 11.13
C GLY A 29 -0.77 6.39 11.40
N ASN A 30 -1.58 6.73 10.39
CA ASN A 30 -2.82 7.48 10.54
C ASN A 30 -4.02 6.56 10.77
N PHE A 31 -3.97 5.79 11.85
CA PHE A 31 -4.98 4.77 12.16
C PHE A 31 -6.39 5.34 12.26
N GLU A 32 -6.58 6.47 12.95
CA GLU A 32 -7.91 7.06 13.14
C GLU A 32 -8.49 7.58 11.80
N LEU A 33 -7.66 8.14 10.92
CA LEU A 33 -8.09 8.53 9.58
C LEU A 33 -8.51 7.32 8.74
N PHE A 34 -7.75 6.23 8.81
CA PHE A 34 -8.11 4.98 8.12
C PHE A 34 -9.43 4.40 8.64
N ILE A 35 -9.64 4.35 9.95
CA ILE A 35 -10.89 3.89 10.56
C ILE A 35 -12.06 4.82 10.19
N HIS A 36 -11.83 6.14 10.16
CA HIS A 36 -12.82 7.10 9.69
C HIS A 36 -13.23 6.83 8.23
N ALA A 37 -12.25 6.58 7.36
CA ALA A 37 -12.50 6.25 5.95
C ALA A 37 -13.31 4.95 5.79
N LEU A 38 -12.98 3.90 6.55
CA LEU A 38 -13.75 2.66 6.54
C LEU A 38 -15.20 2.87 6.98
N LYS A 39 -15.44 3.69 8.01
CA LYS A 39 -16.80 4.04 8.46
C LYS A 39 -17.57 4.83 7.40
N THR A 40 -16.94 5.81 6.76
CA THR A 40 -17.53 6.60 5.68
C THR A 40 -17.98 5.71 4.53
N LEU A 41 -17.19 4.67 4.22
CA LEU A 41 -17.51 3.70 3.16
C LEU A 41 -18.36 2.51 3.65
N HIS A 42 -18.91 2.55 4.86
CA HIS A 42 -19.76 1.50 5.42
C HIS A 42 -19.12 0.10 5.36
N PHE A 43 -17.81 0.01 5.70
CA PHE A 43 -17.06 -1.23 5.69
C PHE A 43 -17.54 -2.21 6.76
N ASP A 44 -17.79 -3.46 6.38
CA ASP A 44 -18.13 -4.56 7.28
C ASP A 44 -17.00 -5.60 7.34
N LYS A 45 -16.23 -5.62 8.43
CA LYS A 45 -15.08 -6.51 8.62
C LYS A 45 -15.39 -8.02 8.54
N TYR A 46 -16.66 -8.42 8.59
CA TYR A 46 -17.08 -9.82 8.48
C TYR A 46 -17.36 -10.25 7.04
N ARG A 47 -17.43 -9.29 6.12
CA ARG A 47 -17.82 -9.53 4.72
C ARG A 47 -16.84 -8.91 3.73
N ASP A 48 -16.33 -7.72 4.04
CA ASP A 48 -15.50 -6.93 3.16
C ASP A 48 -14.03 -7.21 3.40
N ARG A 49 -13.19 -6.89 2.41
CA ARG A 49 -11.74 -7.02 2.50
C ARG A 49 -11.05 -5.70 2.14
N VAL A 50 -9.88 -5.46 2.72
CA VAL A 50 -9.01 -4.35 2.37
C VAL A 50 -7.67 -4.87 1.89
N PHE A 51 -7.20 -4.39 0.75
CA PHE A 51 -5.88 -4.63 0.19
C PHE A 51 -5.07 -3.34 0.25
N SER A 52 -3.93 -3.35 0.94
CA SER A 52 -3.11 -2.15 1.12
C SER A 52 -1.90 -2.18 0.19
N VAL A 53 -1.57 -1.02 -0.36
CA VAL A 53 -0.35 -0.83 -1.16
C VAL A 53 0.93 -0.74 -0.33
N GLY A 54 0.85 -1.00 1.00
CA GLY A 54 1.99 -0.90 1.92
C GLY A 54 2.09 0.47 2.59
N ASP A 55 3.26 0.72 3.18
CA ASP A 55 3.56 1.90 3.98
C ASP A 55 2.51 2.15 5.07
N LEU A 56 2.33 1.11 5.90
CA LEU A 56 1.43 1.18 7.05
C LEU A 56 2.02 2.03 8.17
N THR A 57 3.34 2.08 8.27
CA THR A 57 4.09 2.65 9.40
C THR A 57 4.78 3.96 9.06
N ASP A 58 5.37 4.57 10.08
CA ASP A 58 6.12 5.83 10.06
C ASP A 58 5.26 7.10 9.88
N ARG A 59 5.80 8.27 10.26
CA ARG A 59 5.23 9.61 10.16
C ARG A 59 4.07 9.90 11.12
N GLY A 60 3.00 9.12 11.06
CA GLY A 60 1.85 9.30 11.95
C GLY A 60 2.03 8.63 13.32
N ASP A 61 1.15 8.99 14.25
CA ASP A 61 1.29 8.68 15.68
C ASP A 61 1.02 7.21 16.03
N ASP A 62 0.26 6.48 15.19
CA ASP A 62 -0.26 5.14 15.51
C ASP A 62 0.35 4.02 14.63
N SER A 63 1.64 4.12 14.29
CA SER A 63 2.33 3.15 13.41
C SER A 63 2.16 1.70 13.85
N LEU A 64 2.27 1.40 15.16
CA LEU A 64 2.10 0.04 15.66
C LEU A 64 0.65 -0.45 15.51
N ARG A 65 -0.35 0.42 15.68
CA ARG A 65 -1.76 0.06 15.46
C ARG A 65 -2.03 -0.21 13.97
N CYS A 66 -1.48 0.61 13.07
CA CYS A 66 -1.58 0.38 11.63
C CYS A 66 -0.90 -0.93 11.21
N LEU A 67 0.29 -1.23 11.73
CA LEU A 67 0.98 -2.48 11.46
C LEU A 67 0.16 -3.70 11.92
N ASN A 68 -0.49 -3.61 13.09
CA ASN A 68 -1.30 -4.71 13.63
C ASN A 68 -2.56 -5.00 12.79
N LEU A 69 -3.00 -4.09 11.90
CA LEU A 69 -4.05 -4.39 10.91
C LEU A 69 -3.69 -5.60 10.04
N ALA A 70 -2.40 -5.82 9.74
CA ALA A 70 -1.95 -6.96 8.95
C ALA A 70 -2.27 -8.33 9.59
N ARG A 71 -2.61 -8.38 10.87
CA ARG A 71 -3.05 -9.59 11.58
C ARG A 71 -4.56 -9.84 11.48
N GLU A 72 -5.31 -8.86 10.97
CA GLU A 72 -6.75 -8.97 10.79
C GLU A 72 -7.07 -9.82 9.55
N LYS A 73 -8.11 -10.66 9.63
CA LYS A 73 -8.51 -11.57 8.54
C LYS A 73 -9.08 -10.87 7.30
N TRP A 74 -9.34 -9.60 7.41
CA TRP A 74 -9.93 -8.77 6.36
C TRP A 74 -8.93 -7.78 5.75
N PHE A 75 -7.67 -7.73 6.22
CA PHE A 75 -6.67 -6.75 5.79
C PHE A 75 -5.42 -7.44 5.24
N PHE A 76 -5.03 -7.13 4.01
CA PHE A 76 -3.98 -7.81 3.25
C PHE A 76 -3.00 -6.79 2.65
N PRO A 77 -1.84 -6.57 3.26
CA PRO A 77 -0.86 -5.60 2.78
C PRO A 77 0.15 -6.21 1.82
N VAL A 78 0.64 -5.40 0.86
CA VAL A 78 1.95 -5.60 0.27
C VAL A 78 3.02 -4.87 1.11
N LEU A 79 4.28 -5.24 0.93
CA LEU A 79 5.39 -4.58 1.60
C LEU A 79 5.61 -3.19 1.00
N GLY A 80 5.56 -2.14 1.84
CA GLY A 80 6.03 -0.81 1.51
C GLY A 80 7.51 -0.61 1.87
N ASN A 81 8.14 0.43 1.34
CA ASN A 81 9.53 0.71 1.65
C ASN A 81 9.73 1.10 3.13
N HIS A 82 8.77 1.76 3.77
CA HIS A 82 8.83 2.06 5.21
C HIS A 82 8.65 0.79 6.05
N ASP A 83 7.75 -0.10 5.68
CA ASP A 83 7.58 -1.38 6.38
C ASP A 83 8.83 -2.27 6.22
N SER A 84 9.57 -2.15 5.11
CA SER A 84 10.82 -2.88 4.88
C SER A 84 11.92 -2.53 5.87
N PHE A 85 11.94 -1.30 6.42
CA PHE A 85 12.91 -0.89 7.44
C PHE A 85 12.83 -1.76 8.70
N ILE A 86 11.61 -2.19 9.08
CA ILE A 86 11.36 -3.10 10.21
C ILE A 86 11.96 -4.48 9.91
N LEU A 87 11.65 -5.03 8.75
CA LEU A 87 12.07 -6.35 8.30
C LEU A 87 13.58 -6.45 8.17
N GLU A 88 14.20 -5.45 7.55
CA GLU A 88 15.63 -5.37 7.31
C GLU A 88 16.44 -4.91 8.53
N ARG A 89 15.80 -4.71 9.69
CA ARG A 89 16.43 -4.35 10.96
C ARG A 89 17.28 -3.08 10.88
N PHE A 90 16.74 -2.02 10.28
CA PHE A 90 17.44 -0.73 10.15
C PHE A 90 17.89 -0.17 11.49
N ASP A 91 17.19 -0.50 12.58
CA ASP A 91 17.55 -0.10 13.95
C ASP A 91 18.86 -0.69 14.46
N GLN A 92 19.43 -1.70 13.80
CA GLN A 92 20.69 -2.37 14.18
C GLN A 92 21.93 -1.75 13.51
N ASP A 93 21.77 -0.88 12.52
CA ASP A 93 22.84 -0.14 11.86
C ASP A 93 22.70 1.36 12.13
N PRO A 94 23.71 2.06 12.67
CA PRO A 94 23.59 3.47 13.06
C PRO A 94 23.21 4.40 11.90
N TYR A 95 23.74 4.18 10.70
CA TYR A 95 23.47 5.01 9.52
C TYR A 95 22.05 4.76 9.01
N ARG A 96 21.66 3.50 8.81
CA ARG A 96 20.33 3.09 8.38
C ARG A 96 19.26 3.52 9.38
N LYS A 97 19.55 3.38 10.68
CA LYS A 97 18.69 3.88 11.75
C LYS A 97 18.47 5.38 11.67
N SER A 98 19.54 6.16 11.50
CA SER A 98 19.43 7.63 11.36
C SER A 98 18.56 8.01 10.17
N MET A 99 18.76 7.34 9.03
CA MET A 99 17.94 7.54 7.84
C MET A 99 16.46 7.21 8.12
N TRP A 100 16.17 6.10 8.79
CA TRP A 100 14.79 5.71 9.15
C TRP A 100 14.14 6.75 10.07
N MET A 101 14.84 7.22 11.11
CA MET A 101 14.33 8.26 12.02
C MET A 101 13.97 9.53 11.25
N MET A 102 14.82 10.00 10.33
CA MET A 102 14.53 11.18 9.47
C MET A 102 13.31 10.98 8.54
N ASN A 103 12.86 9.76 8.36
CA ASN A 103 11.69 9.42 7.54
C ASN A 103 10.45 9.07 8.38
N GLY A 104 10.45 9.42 9.67
CA GLY A 104 9.28 9.26 10.56
C GLY A 104 9.27 7.99 11.39
N GLY A 105 10.44 7.33 11.55
CA GLY A 105 10.59 6.08 12.29
C GLY A 105 10.76 6.24 13.81
N GLU A 106 10.64 7.45 14.37
CA GLU A 106 10.88 7.74 15.79
C GLU A 106 9.99 6.93 16.73
N TRP A 107 8.79 6.57 16.32
CA TRP A 107 7.86 5.72 17.07
C TRP A 107 8.50 4.39 17.50
N TRP A 108 9.45 3.87 16.70
CA TRP A 108 10.18 2.63 16.97
C TRP A 108 11.04 2.69 18.22
N LEU A 109 11.51 3.89 18.59
CA LEU A 109 12.36 4.08 19.76
C LEU A 109 11.61 3.87 21.06
N SER A 110 10.31 4.10 21.09
CA SER A 110 9.44 3.91 22.26
C SER A 110 9.07 2.46 22.53
N LEU A 111 9.26 1.57 21.55
CA LEU A 111 8.88 0.15 21.65
C LEU A 111 9.84 -0.65 22.52
N LYS A 112 9.29 -1.54 23.34
CA LYS A 112 10.05 -2.59 24.04
C LYS A 112 10.56 -3.63 23.05
N GLN A 113 11.60 -4.38 23.44
CA GLN A 113 12.19 -5.40 22.57
C GLN A 113 11.17 -6.46 22.10
N ALA A 114 10.27 -6.88 22.97
CA ALA A 114 9.23 -7.85 22.61
C ALA A 114 8.26 -7.30 21.55
N GLU A 115 7.91 -6.00 21.62
CA GLU A 115 7.06 -5.33 20.64
C GLU A 115 7.78 -5.20 19.29
N LYS A 116 9.08 -4.92 19.29
CA LYS A 116 9.92 -4.88 18.10
C LYS A 116 10.00 -6.23 17.39
N GLU A 117 10.20 -7.32 18.14
CA GLU A 117 10.22 -8.66 17.54
C GLU A 117 8.83 -9.07 17.03
N ALA A 118 7.74 -8.74 17.76
CA ALA A 118 6.38 -8.98 17.28
C ALA A 118 6.06 -8.19 16.01
N ALA A 119 6.55 -6.95 15.90
CA ALA A 119 6.40 -6.13 14.68
C ALA A 119 7.14 -6.76 13.50
N ARG A 120 8.38 -7.24 13.70
CA ARG A 120 9.15 -7.95 12.66
C ARG A 120 8.46 -9.24 12.20
N GLU A 121 7.96 -10.01 13.16
CA GLU A 121 7.19 -11.22 12.86
C GLU A 121 5.93 -10.90 12.05
N THR A 122 5.23 -9.82 12.37
CA THR A 122 4.05 -9.36 11.62
C THR A 122 4.42 -9.06 10.17
N VAL A 123 5.48 -8.29 9.93
CA VAL A 123 5.92 -8.01 8.54
C VAL A 123 6.33 -9.30 7.84
N ALA A 124 7.12 -10.15 8.48
CA ALA A 124 7.62 -11.39 7.88
C ALA A 124 6.51 -12.40 7.54
N SER A 125 5.40 -12.43 8.30
CA SER A 125 4.36 -13.45 8.15
C SER A 125 3.10 -12.99 7.43
N CYS A 126 2.83 -11.67 7.38
CA CYS A 126 1.56 -11.14 6.88
C CYS A 126 1.69 -10.36 5.56
N PHE A 127 2.92 -10.00 5.14
CA PHE A 127 3.13 -9.20 3.94
C PHE A 127 3.57 -10.05 2.74
N SER A 128 3.26 -9.56 1.54
CA SER A 128 3.76 -10.09 0.26
C SER A 128 4.37 -8.96 -0.55
N LEU A 129 5.17 -9.25 -1.58
CA LEU A 129 5.67 -8.20 -2.48
C LEU A 129 4.59 -7.73 -3.47
N THR A 130 3.74 -8.64 -3.94
CA THR A 130 2.64 -8.35 -4.86
C THR A 130 1.41 -9.20 -4.55
N LEU A 131 0.21 -8.70 -4.89
CA LEU A 131 -1.04 -9.46 -4.79
C LEU A 131 -1.79 -9.45 -6.12
N SER A 132 -2.53 -10.51 -6.42
CA SER A 132 -3.62 -10.52 -7.40
C SER A 132 -4.95 -10.70 -6.69
N VAL A 133 -5.93 -9.88 -7.01
CA VAL A 133 -7.28 -9.94 -6.45
C VAL A 133 -8.29 -10.03 -7.60
N GLU A 134 -9.15 -11.04 -7.58
CA GLU A 134 -10.28 -11.11 -8.50
C GLU A 134 -11.47 -10.33 -7.94
N VAL A 135 -11.87 -9.26 -8.63
CA VAL A 135 -12.99 -8.39 -8.25
C VAL A 135 -13.95 -8.26 -9.42
N ASN A 136 -15.19 -8.73 -9.28
CA ASN A 136 -16.15 -8.79 -10.37
C ASN A 136 -15.59 -9.51 -11.61
N GLN A 137 -15.44 -8.81 -12.74
CA GLN A 137 -14.82 -9.33 -13.96
C GLN A 137 -13.32 -9.01 -14.06
N TRP A 138 -12.78 -8.25 -13.11
CA TRP A 138 -11.43 -7.69 -13.16
C TRP A 138 -10.42 -8.55 -12.38
N ARG A 139 -9.20 -8.61 -12.89
CA ARG A 139 -8.02 -9.03 -12.15
C ARG A 139 -7.23 -7.79 -11.77
N ILE A 140 -7.11 -7.53 -10.48
CA ILE A 140 -6.42 -6.37 -9.94
C ILE A 140 -5.08 -6.82 -9.37
N GLY A 141 -3.99 -6.21 -9.85
CA GLY A 141 -2.67 -6.32 -9.27
C GLY A 141 -2.48 -5.27 -8.17
N VAL A 142 -1.74 -5.62 -7.12
CA VAL A 142 -1.35 -4.67 -6.05
C VAL A 142 0.14 -4.79 -5.81
N LEU A 143 0.84 -3.66 -5.77
CA LEU A 143 2.23 -3.54 -5.34
C LEU A 143 2.43 -2.16 -4.72
N HIS A 144 3.60 -1.94 -4.09
CA HIS A 144 3.83 -0.67 -3.40
C HIS A 144 4.13 0.49 -4.37
N ALA A 145 5.18 0.40 -5.19
CA ALA A 145 5.66 1.54 -5.97
C ALA A 145 5.56 1.31 -7.49
N GLU A 146 6.59 0.76 -8.13
CA GLU A 146 6.65 0.60 -9.59
C GLU A 146 6.84 -0.87 -9.99
N TYR A 147 6.06 -1.31 -10.98
CA TYR A 147 6.19 -2.66 -11.51
C TYR A 147 7.27 -2.72 -12.61
N PRO A 148 8.36 -3.49 -12.40
CA PRO A 148 9.51 -3.47 -13.32
C PRO A 148 9.30 -4.27 -14.61
N PHE A 149 8.29 -5.16 -14.66
CA PHE A 149 8.05 -6.05 -15.78
C PHE A 149 6.89 -5.57 -16.67
N THR A 150 6.66 -6.28 -17.78
CA THR A 150 5.52 -6.02 -18.68
C THR A 150 4.37 -7.00 -18.47
N LEU A 151 4.65 -8.19 -17.94
CA LEU A 151 3.66 -9.26 -17.75
C LEU A 151 3.37 -9.48 -16.26
N TRP A 152 2.11 -9.50 -15.87
CA TRP A 152 1.64 -9.79 -14.53
C TRP A 152 1.21 -11.26 -14.37
N PRO A 153 1.41 -11.95 -13.26
CA PRO A 153 2.24 -11.55 -12.11
C PRO A 153 3.74 -11.69 -12.40
N PRO A 154 4.63 -11.26 -11.48
CA PRO A 154 6.06 -11.42 -11.68
C PRO A 154 6.43 -12.92 -11.72
N ASP A 155 7.31 -13.28 -12.66
CA ASP A 155 7.91 -14.61 -12.70
C ASP A 155 9.06 -14.68 -11.68
N GLU A 156 9.02 -15.66 -10.79
CA GLU A 156 10.04 -15.86 -9.75
C GLU A 156 11.48 -15.90 -10.29
N LYS A 157 11.66 -16.45 -11.50
CA LYS A 157 12.99 -16.56 -12.14
C LYS A 157 13.53 -15.22 -12.64
N SER A 158 12.64 -14.26 -12.85
CA SER A 158 12.97 -12.92 -13.38
C SER A 158 13.16 -11.89 -12.28
N VAL A 159 12.81 -12.20 -11.05
CA VAL A 159 12.91 -11.28 -9.91
C VAL A 159 14.27 -11.34 -9.26
N ASP A 160 14.96 -10.22 -9.24
CA ASP A 160 16.24 -9.99 -8.58
C ASP A 160 16.15 -8.84 -7.56
N LYS A 161 17.26 -8.48 -6.94
CA LYS A 161 17.31 -7.39 -5.96
C LYS A 161 16.94 -6.03 -6.54
N ASP A 162 17.29 -5.78 -7.80
CA ASP A 162 16.98 -4.51 -8.46
C ASP A 162 15.49 -4.41 -8.80
N SER A 163 14.87 -5.51 -9.20
CA SER A 163 13.42 -5.61 -9.40
C SER A 163 12.68 -5.35 -8.10
N ILE A 164 13.08 -5.98 -6.99
CA ILE A 164 12.50 -5.74 -5.67
C ILE A 164 12.67 -4.28 -5.25
N LYS A 165 13.86 -3.71 -5.46
CA LYS A 165 14.12 -2.29 -5.18
C LYS A 165 13.19 -1.39 -6.00
N THR A 166 12.94 -1.71 -7.27
CA THR A 166 12.00 -0.98 -8.12
C THR A 166 10.57 -1.10 -7.60
N MET A 167 10.13 -2.30 -7.18
CA MET A 167 8.81 -2.50 -6.59
C MET A 167 8.58 -1.69 -5.30
N LEU A 168 9.65 -1.39 -4.55
CA LEU A 168 9.57 -0.66 -3.28
C LEU A 168 9.87 0.85 -3.41
N TRP A 169 10.64 1.28 -4.43
CA TRP A 169 11.18 2.64 -4.50
C TRP A 169 11.02 3.32 -5.87
N GLY A 170 10.53 2.61 -6.89
CA GLY A 170 10.42 3.12 -8.25
C GLY A 170 9.43 4.28 -8.37
N ARG A 171 9.77 5.29 -9.21
CA ARG A 171 8.92 6.46 -9.47
C ARG A 171 8.85 6.84 -10.95
N ASP A 172 9.52 6.09 -11.81
CA ASP A 172 9.59 6.43 -13.23
C ASP A 172 8.22 6.47 -13.89
N ASP A 173 7.37 5.50 -13.60
CA ASP A 173 6.04 5.39 -14.19
C ASP A 173 5.13 6.57 -13.84
N ILE A 174 5.19 7.07 -12.60
CA ILE A 174 4.38 8.22 -12.20
C ILE A 174 4.95 9.54 -12.70
N LEU A 175 6.28 9.66 -12.79
CA LEU A 175 6.96 10.90 -13.20
C LEU A 175 6.99 11.07 -14.73
N ARG A 176 7.14 9.99 -15.50
CA ARG A 176 7.16 10.06 -16.98
C ARG A 176 5.77 10.38 -17.55
N SER A 177 5.74 11.06 -18.68
CA SER A 177 4.50 11.39 -19.39
C SER A 177 3.80 10.16 -19.99
N THR A 178 4.57 9.15 -20.39
CA THR A 178 4.08 7.91 -21.02
C THR A 178 4.29 6.74 -20.06
N GLY A 179 3.20 6.24 -19.45
CA GLY A 179 3.25 5.00 -18.66
C GLY A 179 3.34 3.75 -19.55
N LYS A 180 3.92 2.66 -19.01
CA LYS A 180 3.84 1.31 -19.62
C LYS A 180 2.49 0.69 -19.30
N HIS A 181 1.93 -0.08 -20.23
CA HIS A 181 0.82 -1.01 -19.94
C HIS A 181 1.39 -2.27 -19.32
N ILE A 182 0.69 -2.86 -18.38
CA ILE A 182 1.04 -4.15 -17.78
C ILE A 182 0.06 -5.18 -18.32
N ASP A 183 0.58 -6.20 -19.00
CA ASP A 183 -0.21 -7.24 -19.62
C ASP A 183 -0.67 -8.31 -18.63
N ASN A 184 -1.71 -9.07 -18.96
CA ASN A 184 -2.28 -10.15 -18.16
C ASN A 184 -2.85 -9.72 -16.78
N VAL A 185 -3.21 -8.45 -16.66
CA VAL A 185 -3.91 -7.84 -15.53
C VAL A 185 -4.74 -6.67 -16.04
N ASP A 186 -5.94 -6.47 -15.49
CA ASP A 186 -6.79 -5.39 -15.96
C ASP A 186 -6.33 -4.06 -15.37
N PHE A 187 -6.05 -4.02 -14.07
CA PHE A 187 -5.51 -2.84 -13.38
C PHE A 187 -4.43 -3.22 -12.38
N VAL A 188 -3.52 -2.27 -12.13
CA VAL A 188 -2.50 -2.37 -11.08
C VAL A 188 -2.61 -1.16 -10.17
N VAL A 189 -2.81 -1.40 -8.87
CA VAL A 189 -2.93 -0.36 -7.83
C VAL A 189 -1.61 -0.22 -7.10
N SER A 190 -1.14 1.02 -6.92
CA SER A 190 0.11 1.35 -6.22
C SER A 190 0.01 2.66 -5.44
N GLY A 191 0.98 2.88 -4.53
CA GLY A 191 1.13 4.05 -3.68
C GLY A 191 2.48 4.74 -3.84
N HIS A 192 3.21 4.91 -2.70
CA HIS A 192 4.60 5.37 -2.59
C HIS A 192 4.88 6.82 -2.96
N THR A 193 4.30 7.33 -4.02
CA THR A 193 4.55 8.70 -4.49
C THR A 193 3.32 9.54 -4.21
N PRO A 194 3.38 10.45 -3.22
CA PRO A 194 2.22 11.22 -2.82
C PRO A 194 1.79 12.21 -3.91
N LEU A 195 0.49 12.24 -4.16
CA LEU A 195 -0.18 13.05 -5.17
C LEU A 195 -1.27 13.92 -4.52
N ASN A 196 -1.61 15.06 -5.15
CA ASN A 196 -2.74 15.89 -4.71
C ASN A 196 -4.11 15.25 -4.98
N SER A 197 -4.16 14.29 -5.89
CA SER A 197 -5.34 13.49 -6.20
C SER A 197 -4.89 12.15 -6.81
N PRO A 198 -5.68 11.07 -6.65
CA PRO A 198 -5.35 9.80 -7.27
C PRO A 198 -5.31 9.94 -8.78
N LYS A 199 -4.51 9.11 -9.43
CA LYS A 199 -4.24 9.22 -10.86
C LYS A 199 -4.27 7.87 -11.54
N MET A 200 -4.82 7.81 -12.75
CA MET A 200 -4.71 6.65 -13.63
C MET A 200 -3.79 6.94 -14.80
N LYS A 201 -2.86 6.03 -15.10
CA LYS A 201 -2.00 6.04 -16.29
C LYS A 201 -2.01 4.66 -16.93
N LYS A 202 -2.54 4.55 -18.15
CA LYS A 202 -2.79 3.24 -18.77
C LYS A 202 -3.67 2.40 -17.84
N ASN A 203 -3.23 1.22 -17.45
CA ASN A 203 -3.93 0.37 -16.49
C ASN A 203 -3.33 0.42 -15.07
N LYS A 204 -2.63 1.51 -14.72
CA LYS A 204 -2.04 1.71 -13.38
C LYS A 204 -2.77 2.84 -12.64
N LEU A 205 -3.14 2.55 -11.40
CA LEU A 205 -3.79 3.46 -10.48
C LEU A 205 -2.82 3.81 -9.35
N PHE A 206 -2.56 5.10 -9.16
CA PHE A 206 -1.70 5.64 -8.12
C PHE A 206 -2.59 6.31 -7.09
N ILE A 207 -2.63 5.74 -5.87
CA ILE A 207 -3.62 6.12 -4.86
C ILE A 207 -3.02 6.62 -3.53
N ASP A 208 -1.70 6.85 -3.46
CA ASP A 208 -1.13 7.61 -2.34
C ASP A 208 -1.50 9.09 -2.51
N THR A 209 -2.25 9.63 -1.57
CA THR A 209 -2.68 11.03 -1.54
C THR A 209 -2.21 11.77 -0.28
N GLY A 210 -1.11 11.26 0.28
CA GLY A 210 -0.33 11.97 1.29
C GLY A 210 -0.87 11.86 2.72
N ALA A 211 -1.58 10.79 3.08
CA ALA A 211 -2.07 10.58 4.45
C ALA A 211 -1.00 10.75 5.52
N GLY A 212 0.26 10.37 5.22
CA GLY A 212 1.41 10.50 6.12
C GLY A 212 2.04 11.90 6.19
N TYR A 213 1.46 12.90 5.56
CA TYR A 213 2.03 14.25 5.52
C TYR A 213 1.17 15.27 6.25
N SER A 214 1.82 16.27 6.83
CA SER A 214 1.15 17.53 7.14
C SER A 214 0.95 18.35 5.88
N ALA A 215 -0.12 19.14 5.82
CA ALA A 215 -0.39 20.01 4.68
C ALA A 215 0.83 20.92 4.36
N ASN A 216 1.23 20.94 3.11
CA ASN A 216 2.37 21.71 2.62
C ASN A 216 2.15 22.15 1.16
N ASN A 217 3.12 22.86 0.57
CA ASN A 217 2.98 23.37 -0.80
C ASN A 217 2.86 22.27 -1.88
N PHE A 218 3.35 21.06 -1.63
CA PHE A 218 3.28 19.93 -2.58
C PHE A 218 2.02 19.10 -2.36
N ILE A 219 1.62 18.89 -1.10
CA ILE A 219 0.40 18.20 -0.70
C ILE A 219 -0.40 19.13 0.21
N PRO A 220 -1.16 20.08 -0.37
CA PRO A 220 -1.88 21.07 0.41
C PRO A 220 -3.09 20.51 1.17
N ASP A 221 -3.59 19.34 0.77
CA ASP A 221 -4.77 18.70 1.35
C ASP A 221 -4.52 17.17 1.47
N PRO A 222 -3.72 16.74 2.48
CA PRO A 222 -3.40 15.33 2.70
C PRO A 222 -4.65 14.51 2.98
N ARG A 223 -4.78 13.36 2.29
CA ARG A 223 -5.93 12.46 2.37
C ARG A 223 -5.49 11.01 2.35
N ILE A 224 -6.35 10.13 2.81
CA ILE A 224 -6.26 8.70 2.52
C ILE A 224 -7.18 8.39 1.36
N THR A 225 -6.69 7.63 0.37
CA THR A 225 -7.53 7.21 -0.76
C THR A 225 -7.81 5.73 -0.70
N LEU A 226 -9.09 5.39 -0.84
CA LEU A 226 -9.56 4.02 -1.05
C LEU A 226 -10.18 3.91 -2.44
N CYS A 227 -9.90 2.80 -3.12
CA CYS A 227 -10.41 2.50 -4.45
C CYS A 227 -11.36 1.30 -4.38
N GLU A 228 -12.50 1.36 -5.09
CA GLU A 228 -13.47 0.30 -5.24
C GLU A 228 -13.73 0.03 -6.73
N PHE A 229 -13.76 -1.26 -7.12
CA PHE A 229 -13.98 -1.69 -8.50
C PHE A 229 -15.41 -2.20 -8.65
N HIS A 230 -16.20 -1.53 -9.48
CA HIS A 230 -17.56 -1.91 -9.85
C HIS A 230 -17.63 -2.51 -11.24
N GLN A 231 -18.80 -3.03 -11.60
CA GLN A 231 -19.05 -3.48 -12.97
C GLN A 231 -19.11 -2.26 -13.91
N GLY A 232 -18.02 -2.00 -14.65
CA GLY A 232 -17.92 -0.88 -15.62
C GLY A 232 -17.39 0.44 -15.06
N SER A 233 -17.05 0.53 -13.76
CA SER A 233 -16.46 1.75 -13.21
C SER A 233 -15.47 1.47 -12.08
N ILE A 234 -14.59 2.43 -11.84
CA ILE A 234 -13.66 2.47 -10.71
C ILE A 234 -13.97 3.74 -9.93
N GLU A 235 -14.24 3.62 -8.65
CA GLU A 235 -14.45 4.74 -7.74
C GLU A 235 -13.27 4.90 -6.80
N MET A 236 -12.79 6.13 -6.65
CA MET A 236 -11.72 6.49 -5.72
C MET A 236 -12.23 7.53 -4.74
N HIS A 237 -12.14 7.18 -3.47
CA HIS A 237 -12.62 7.96 -2.33
C HIS A 237 -11.43 8.52 -1.59
N SER A 238 -11.12 9.80 -1.78
CA SER A 238 -10.05 10.52 -1.08
C SER A 238 -10.64 11.23 0.12
N ILE A 239 -10.34 10.76 1.32
CA ILE A 239 -11.00 11.13 2.57
C ILE A 239 -9.99 11.78 3.51
N ASN A 240 -10.39 12.87 4.16
CA ASN A 240 -9.76 13.42 5.34
C ASN A 240 -10.75 13.42 6.52
N MET A 241 -10.40 14.02 7.66
CA MET A 241 -11.28 14.04 8.83
C MET A 241 -12.52 14.94 8.68
N HIS A 242 -12.63 15.71 7.59
CA HIS A 242 -13.67 16.73 7.39
C HIS A 242 -14.59 16.43 6.22
N ASP A 243 -14.05 15.90 5.13
CA ASP A 243 -14.79 15.67 3.90
C ASP A 243 -14.25 14.50 3.06
N GLU A 244 -15.00 14.16 2.02
CA GLU A 244 -14.67 13.16 1.01
C GLU A 244 -14.63 13.81 -0.37
N LYS A 245 -13.61 13.48 -1.18
CA LYS A 245 -13.55 13.78 -2.62
C LYS A 245 -13.67 12.49 -3.39
N ARG A 246 -14.58 12.42 -4.34
CA ARG A 246 -14.78 11.24 -5.21
C ARG A 246 -14.28 11.51 -6.60
N LEU A 247 -13.59 10.53 -7.16
CA LEU A 247 -13.20 10.50 -8.56
C LEU A 247 -13.65 9.15 -9.14
N ALA A 248 -14.41 9.17 -10.23
CA ALA A 248 -14.86 7.96 -10.89
C ALA A 248 -14.29 7.89 -12.32
N PHE A 249 -13.92 6.68 -12.73
CA PHE A 249 -13.50 6.37 -14.10
C PHE A 249 -14.46 5.35 -14.69
N GLU A 250 -15.08 5.67 -15.81
CA GLU A 250 -15.81 4.66 -16.59
C GLU A 250 -14.81 3.77 -17.34
N VAL A 251 -15.02 2.47 -17.24
CA VAL A 251 -14.21 1.46 -17.91
C VAL A 251 -15.09 0.77 -18.95
N ILE A 252 -14.81 1.07 -20.22
CA ILE A 252 -15.55 0.55 -21.39
C ILE A 252 -14.97 -0.80 -21.81
#